data_b44a85207aa9cd81678929692f14d922
#
_entry.id   b44a85207aa9cd81678929692f14d922
#
_cell.length_a   1.000
_cell.length_b   1.000
_cell.length_c   1.000
_cell.angle_alpha   90.00
_cell.angle_beta   90.00
_cell.angle_gamma   90.00
#
_symmetry.space_group_name_H-M   'P 1'
#
loop_
_entity.id
_entity.type
_entity.pdbx_description
1 polymer ?
#
loop_
_entity_poly.entity_id
_entity_poly.type
_entity_poly.pdbx_seq_one_letter_code
_entity_poly.pdbx_strand_id
1 'polypeptide(L)'
;IEDEIRERNLEGEAKLEKRTTESRPLVAELFAWLEQELVAAALLPTNPFTNAARHALKLKPCLEVFLSDPEVPIDTNHLERALRPIPMGRKAWLFCWTEVGAQKVGIIQSLISTCVIQGVDPYTYLVDVLQRIANHPQSEVGDLTPRVWKEKFADQAMPSPALANSNSG
;
A
#
# COMPACT_ATOMS: atom_id res chain seq x y z
N ILE A 1 9.66 21.00 -2.68
CA ILE A 1 8.64 21.16 -1.61
C ILE A 1 8.59 19.88 -0.76
N GLU A 2 8.25 18.73 -1.31
CA GLU A 2 8.14 17.48 -0.53
C GLU A 2 9.48 17.01 0.06
N ASP A 3 10.61 17.24 -0.62
CA ASP A 3 11.93 16.95 -0.07
C ASP A 3 12.25 17.84 1.12
N GLU A 4 11.88 19.11 1.04
CA GLU A 4 12.07 20.05 2.14
C GLU A 4 11.15 19.74 3.34
N ILE A 5 9.91 19.27 3.08
CA ILE A 5 9.01 18.76 4.13
C ILE A 5 9.65 17.58 4.85
N ARG A 6 10.30 16.68 4.09
CA ARG A 6 10.97 15.50 4.61
C ARG A 6 12.24 15.85 5.40
N GLU A 7 13.09 16.73 4.85
CA GLU A 7 14.33 17.18 5.50
C GLU A 7 14.08 17.90 6.82
N ARG A 8 13.00 18.70 6.89
CA ARG A 8 12.60 19.42 8.10
C ARG A 8 11.68 18.61 9.02
N ASN A 9 11.34 17.38 8.69
CA ASN A 9 10.40 16.52 9.42
C ASN A 9 9.08 17.25 9.74
N LEU A 10 8.51 17.99 8.76
CA LEU A 10 7.24 18.66 8.95
C LEU A 10 6.09 17.64 8.93
N GLU A 11 5.27 17.68 9.97
CA GLU A 11 4.11 16.80 10.15
C GLU A 11 2.84 17.61 10.42
N GLY A 12 1.67 16.95 10.28
CA GLY A 12 0.38 17.50 10.63
C GLY A 12 0.11 18.86 9.97
N GLU A 13 -0.22 19.86 10.79
CA GLU A 13 -0.64 21.19 10.34
C GLU A 13 0.48 21.96 9.65
N ALA A 14 1.73 21.85 10.11
CA ALA A 14 2.88 22.53 9.50
C ALA A 14 3.14 22.02 8.06
N LYS A 15 2.99 20.71 7.84
CA LYS A 15 3.07 20.10 6.51
C LYS A 15 1.93 20.58 5.62
N LEU A 16 0.72 20.64 6.14
CA LEU A 16 -0.46 21.08 5.42
C LEU A 16 -0.35 22.57 5.02
N GLU A 17 0.13 23.43 5.91
CA GLU A 17 0.36 24.86 5.63
C GLU A 17 1.35 25.05 4.48
N LYS A 18 2.48 24.33 4.50
CA LYS A 18 3.47 24.38 3.42
C LYS A 18 2.89 23.91 2.09
N ARG A 19 2.15 22.81 2.09
CA ARG A 19 1.48 22.31 0.89
C ARG A 19 0.42 23.30 0.36
N THR A 20 -0.33 23.94 1.26
CA THR A 20 -1.32 24.92 0.88
C THR A 20 -0.69 26.17 0.27
N THR A 21 0.42 26.62 0.82
CA THR A 21 1.09 27.84 0.39
C THR A 21 1.89 27.63 -0.91
N GLU A 22 2.60 26.51 -1.04
CA GLU A 22 3.55 26.29 -2.14
C GLU A 22 3.05 25.27 -3.18
N SER A 23 2.46 24.15 -2.76
CA SER A 23 2.06 23.10 -3.70
C SER A 23 0.72 23.39 -4.36
N ARG A 24 -0.25 23.91 -3.63
CA ARG A 24 -1.60 24.18 -4.16
C ARG A 24 -1.60 25.13 -5.36
N PRO A 25 -0.84 26.24 -5.38
CA PRO A 25 -0.77 27.10 -6.57
C PRO A 25 -0.23 26.39 -7.80
N LEU A 26 0.83 25.59 -7.64
CA LEU A 26 1.44 24.83 -8.74
C LEU A 26 0.50 23.76 -9.30
N VAL A 27 -0.24 23.07 -8.43
CA VAL A 27 -1.24 22.09 -8.85
C VAL A 27 -2.38 22.78 -9.59
N ALA A 28 -2.85 23.91 -9.09
CA ALA A 28 -3.90 24.71 -9.75
C ALA A 28 -3.46 25.20 -11.15
N GLU A 29 -2.22 25.69 -11.26
CA GLU A 29 -1.62 26.11 -12.53
C GLU A 29 -1.53 24.93 -13.53
N LEU A 30 -1.08 23.77 -13.08
CA LEU A 30 -1.01 22.58 -13.91
C LEU A 30 -2.38 22.18 -14.48
N PHE A 31 -3.41 22.14 -13.64
CA PHE A 31 -4.75 21.78 -14.10
C PHE A 31 -5.37 22.85 -15.00
N ALA A 32 -5.15 24.13 -14.72
CA ALA A 32 -5.58 25.21 -15.58
C ALA A 32 -4.90 25.16 -16.97
N TRP A 33 -3.61 24.85 -16.99
CA TRP A 33 -2.88 24.63 -18.23
C TRP A 33 -3.42 23.44 -19.03
N LEU A 34 -3.70 22.29 -18.39
CA LEU A 34 -4.29 21.13 -19.06
C LEU A 34 -5.67 21.46 -19.67
N GLU A 35 -6.50 22.23 -18.98
CA GLU A 35 -7.81 22.68 -19.49
C GLU A 35 -7.64 23.58 -20.70
N GLN A 36 -6.69 24.54 -20.64
CA GLN A 36 -6.40 25.45 -21.76
C GLN A 36 -5.88 24.70 -22.98
N GLU A 37 -4.96 23.76 -22.81
CA GLU A 37 -4.41 22.98 -23.92
C GLU A 37 -5.48 22.13 -24.61
N LEU A 38 -6.40 21.54 -23.85
CA LEU A 38 -7.49 20.75 -24.42
C LEU A 38 -8.44 21.64 -25.30
N VAL A 39 -8.58 22.92 -24.98
CA VAL A 39 -9.40 23.85 -25.74
C VAL A 39 -8.62 24.42 -26.93
N ALA A 40 -7.36 24.84 -26.72
CA ALA A 40 -6.56 25.56 -27.71
C ALA A 40 -6.00 24.63 -28.81
N ALA A 41 -5.61 23.42 -28.48
CA ALA A 41 -4.81 22.58 -29.37
C ALA A 41 -5.60 21.89 -30.50
N ALA A 42 -6.95 21.99 -30.54
CA ALA A 42 -7.82 21.30 -31.51
C ALA A 42 -7.42 19.84 -31.84
N LEU A 43 -6.86 19.17 -30.83
CA LEU A 43 -6.30 17.84 -30.97
C LEU A 43 -7.43 16.81 -31.18
N LEU A 44 -7.16 15.81 -32.01
CA LEU A 44 -8.09 14.69 -32.20
C LEU A 44 -8.38 14.01 -30.86
N PRO A 45 -9.63 13.55 -30.64
CA PRO A 45 -9.99 12.81 -29.42
C PRO A 45 -9.11 11.57 -29.15
N THR A 46 -8.52 11.00 -30.21
CA THR A 46 -7.63 9.82 -30.15
C THR A 46 -6.19 10.16 -29.83
N ASN A 47 -5.83 11.44 -29.77
CA ASN A 47 -4.46 11.85 -29.46
C ASN A 47 -4.09 11.39 -28.04
N PRO A 48 -2.90 10.78 -27.85
CA PRO A 48 -2.44 10.32 -26.53
C PRO A 48 -2.42 11.42 -25.47
N PHE A 49 -2.03 12.64 -25.83
CA PHE A 49 -2.04 13.78 -24.91
C PHE A 49 -3.47 14.13 -24.46
N THR A 50 -4.43 14.19 -25.41
CA THR A 50 -5.83 14.45 -25.10
C THR A 50 -6.40 13.44 -24.13
N ASN A 51 -6.09 12.15 -24.33
CA ASN A 51 -6.52 11.08 -23.44
C ASN A 51 -5.89 11.20 -22.05
N ALA A 52 -4.59 11.49 -21.97
CA ALA A 52 -3.87 11.66 -20.70
C ALA A 52 -4.40 12.90 -19.93
N ALA A 53 -4.57 14.04 -20.60
CA ALA A 53 -5.08 15.26 -20.00
C ALA A 53 -6.51 15.08 -19.45
N ARG A 54 -7.41 14.46 -20.24
CA ARG A 54 -8.78 14.16 -19.80
C ARG A 54 -8.78 13.20 -18.61
N HIS A 55 -7.90 12.21 -18.62
CA HIS A 55 -7.77 11.27 -17.50
C HIS A 55 -7.30 11.98 -16.23
N ALA A 56 -6.28 12.84 -16.32
CA ALA A 56 -5.80 13.64 -15.19
C ALA A 56 -6.89 14.57 -14.64
N LEU A 57 -7.62 15.29 -15.51
CA LEU A 57 -8.73 16.16 -15.10
C LEU A 57 -9.86 15.37 -14.41
N LYS A 58 -10.18 14.18 -14.92
CA LYS A 58 -11.19 13.32 -14.29
C LYS A 58 -10.76 12.88 -12.88
N LEU A 59 -9.48 12.65 -12.68
CA LEU A 59 -8.93 12.22 -11.38
C LEU A 59 -8.53 13.39 -10.48
N LYS A 60 -8.66 14.65 -10.93
CA LYS A 60 -8.28 15.85 -10.17
C LYS A 60 -8.69 15.79 -8.69
N PRO A 61 -9.96 15.47 -8.32
CA PRO A 61 -10.33 15.41 -6.91
C PRO A 61 -9.55 14.38 -6.08
N CYS A 62 -9.17 13.26 -6.71
CA CYS A 62 -8.36 12.24 -6.06
C CYS A 62 -6.88 12.64 -5.96
N LEU A 63 -6.37 13.34 -6.99
CA LEU A 63 -4.98 13.78 -7.05
C LEU A 63 -4.71 14.97 -6.11
N GLU A 64 -5.74 15.72 -5.72
CA GLU A 64 -5.63 16.86 -4.81
C GLU A 64 -5.79 16.49 -3.32
N VAL A 65 -6.09 15.25 -2.97
CA VAL A 65 -6.33 14.83 -1.57
C VAL A 65 -5.15 15.17 -0.65
N PHE A 66 -3.91 14.99 -1.13
CA PHE A 66 -2.70 15.32 -0.36
C PHE A 66 -2.59 16.80 0.04
N LEU A 67 -3.30 17.69 -0.66
CA LEU A 67 -3.37 19.14 -0.35
C LEU A 67 -4.32 19.46 0.82
N SER A 68 -5.14 18.50 1.23
CA SER A 68 -6.11 18.65 2.32
C SER A 68 -5.88 17.69 3.48
N ASP A 69 -5.11 16.62 3.25
CA ASP A 69 -4.77 15.62 4.26
C ASP A 69 -3.24 15.47 4.35
N PRO A 70 -2.63 15.85 5.48
CA PRO A 70 -1.20 15.76 5.67
C PRO A 70 -0.66 14.32 5.71
N GLU A 71 -1.50 13.34 6.06
CA GLU A 71 -1.13 11.93 6.14
C GLU A 71 -1.06 11.27 4.75
N VAL A 72 -1.72 11.86 3.75
CA VAL A 72 -1.68 11.33 2.38
C VAL A 72 -0.39 11.78 1.69
N PRO A 73 0.47 10.84 1.27
CA PRO A 73 1.68 11.15 0.50
C PRO A 73 1.32 11.59 -0.93
N ILE A 74 2.22 12.37 -1.56
CA ILE A 74 2.05 12.80 -2.96
C ILE A 74 2.27 11.64 -3.96
N ASP A 75 2.94 10.59 -3.54
CA ASP A 75 3.28 9.44 -4.36
C ASP A 75 2.78 8.11 -3.76
N THR A 76 2.84 7.07 -4.56
CA THR A 76 2.49 5.70 -4.17
C THR A 76 3.71 4.81 -3.98
N ASN A 77 4.92 5.37 -3.85
CA ASN A 77 6.17 4.62 -3.75
C ASN A 77 6.16 3.59 -2.62
N HIS A 78 5.52 3.91 -1.49
CA HIS A 78 5.37 2.98 -0.37
C HIS A 78 4.49 1.77 -0.73
N LEU A 79 3.41 1.97 -1.51
CA LEU A 79 2.56 0.88 -2.01
C LEU A 79 3.28 0.05 -3.07
N GLU A 80 4.00 0.71 -3.99
CA GLU A 80 4.78 0.02 -5.02
C GLU A 80 5.87 -0.86 -4.40
N ARG A 81 6.55 -0.37 -3.36
CA ARG A 81 7.52 -1.16 -2.60
C ARG A 81 6.87 -2.36 -1.92
N ALA A 82 5.69 -2.19 -1.31
CA ALA A 82 4.95 -3.27 -0.67
C ALA A 82 4.45 -4.32 -1.68
N LEU A 83 4.13 -3.91 -2.91
CA LEU A 83 3.70 -4.81 -3.98
C LEU A 83 4.86 -5.45 -4.75
N ARG A 84 6.07 -4.89 -4.67
CA ARG A 84 7.26 -5.35 -5.42
C ARG A 84 7.60 -6.85 -5.27
N PRO A 85 7.39 -7.49 -4.10
CA PRO A 85 7.61 -8.94 -3.99
C PRO A 85 6.79 -9.78 -4.97
N ILE A 86 5.58 -9.34 -5.35
CA ILE A 86 4.70 -10.06 -6.27
C ILE A 86 5.34 -10.18 -7.67
N PRO A 87 5.68 -9.09 -8.39
CA PRO A 87 6.30 -9.19 -9.70
C PRO A 87 7.70 -9.82 -9.65
N MET A 88 8.47 -9.63 -8.56
CA MET A 88 9.78 -10.24 -8.39
C MET A 88 9.67 -11.75 -8.15
N GLY A 89 8.71 -12.19 -7.34
CA GLY A 89 8.46 -13.60 -7.05
C GLY A 89 7.77 -14.35 -8.20
N ARG A 90 7.21 -13.62 -9.17
CA ARG A 90 6.43 -14.19 -10.27
C ARG A 90 7.19 -15.26 -11.08
N LYS A 91 8.51 -15.14 -11.20
CA LYS A 91 9.35 -16.15 -11.87
C LYS A 91 9.61 -17.37 -11.00
N ALA A 92 9.58 -17.23 -9.68
CA ALA A 92 9.82 -18.29 -8.72
C ALA A 92 8.52 -19.00 -8.30
N TRP A 93 7.38 -18.32 -8.36
CA TRP A 93 6.08 -18.83 -7.94
C TRP A 93 5.29 -19.35 -9.13
N LEU A 94 5.52 -20.58 -9.50
CA LEU A 94 4.84 -21.26 -10.61
C LEU A 94 3.31 -21.34 -10.43
N PHE A 95 2.79 -21.01 -9.25
CA PHE A 95 1.38 -21.20 -8.88
C PHE A 95 0.46 -20.00 -9.14
N CYS A 96 0.98 -18.88 -9.67
CA CYS A 96 0.20 -17.65 -9.89
C CYS A 96 -0.44 -17.57 -11.28
N TRP A 97 -0.45 -18.65 -12.05
CA TRP A 97 -0.92 -18.66 -13.45
C TRP A 97 -2.44 -18.69 -13.60
N THR A 98 -3.16 -18.91 -12.51
CA THR A 98 -4.63 -18.93 -12.50
C THR A 98 -5.15 -17.75 -11.70
N GLU A 99 -6.39 -17.33 -11.98
CA GLU A 99 -7.07 -16.29 -11.20
C GLU A 99 -7.13 -16.64 -9.71
N VAL A 100 -7.45 -17.88 -9.38
CA VAL A 100 -7.47 -18.39 -8.00
C VAL A 100 -6.08 -18.33 -7.35
N GLY A 101 -5.03 -18.66 -8.11
CA GLY A 101 -3.63 -18.54 -7.65
C GLY A 101 -3.25 -17.09 -7.35
N ALA A 102 -3.62 -16.17 -8.24
CA ALA A 102 -3.37 -14.74 -8.05
C ALA A 102 -4.10 -14.18 -6.82
N GLN A 103 -5.35 -14.55 -6.60
CA GLN A 103 -6.11 -14.18 -5.41
C GLN A 103 -5.42 -14.67 -4.12
N LYS A 104 -4.99 -15.93 -4.08
CA LYS A 104 -4.29 -16.50 -2.92
C LYS A 104 -2.98 -15.76 -2.62
N VAL A 105 -2.19 -15.47 -3.65
CA VAL A 105 -0.96 -14.67 -3.50
C VAL A 105 -1.27 -13.28 -2.97
N GLY A 106 -2.31 -12.62 -3.49
CA GLY A 106 -2.75 -11.32 -3.00
C GLY A 106 -3.13 -11.34 -1.51
N ILE A 107 -3.87 -12.36 -1.07
CA ILE A 107 -4.25 -12.54 0.33
C ILE A 107 -3.01 -12.72 1.22
N ILE A 108 -2.11 -13.65 0.85
CA ILE A 108 -0.89 -13.90 1.62
C ILE A 108 0.00 -12.65 1.68
N GLN A 109 0.17 -11.96 0.56
CA GLN A 109 0.95 -10.73 0.52
C GLN A 109 0.33 -9.63 1.40
N SER A 110 -0.99 -9.52 1.42
CA SER A 110 -1.71 -8.58 2.29
C SER A 110 -1.45 -8.87 3.77
N LEU A 111 -1.49 -10.14 4.17
CA LEU A 111 -1.18 -10.55 5.55
C LEU A 111 0.27 -10.22 5.91
N ILE A 112 1.23 -10.56 5.05
CA ILE A 112 2.66 -10.27 5.26
C ILE A 112 2.90 -8.76 5.37
N SER A 113 2.35 -7.97 4.45
CA SER A 113 2.48 -6.51 4.48
C SER A 113 1.86 -5.91 5.74
N THR A 114 0.72 -6.44 6.18
CA THR A 114 0.07 -6.00 7.42
C THR A 114 0.91 -6.34 8.65
N CYS A 115 1.54 -7.52 8.69
CA CYS A 115 2.50 -7.86 9.76
C CYS A 115 3.63 -6.83 9.84
N VAL A 116 4.25 -6.51 8.71
CA VAL A 116 5.35 -5.52 8.66
C VAL A 116 4.90 -4.15 9.17
N ILE A 117 3.74 -3.66 8.71
CA ILE A 117 3.17 -2.37 9.15
C ILE A 117 2.89 -2.38 10.66
N GLN A 118 2.43 -3.51 11.21
CA GLN A 118 2.13 -3.66 12.63
C GLN A 118 3.38 -3.98 13.49
N GLY A 119 4.57 -4.08 12.89
CA GLY A 119 5.80 -4.47 13.61
C GLY A 119 5.75 -5.91 14.13
N VAL A 120 5.06 -6.80 13.41
CA VAL A 120 4.97 -8.24 13.69
C VAL A 120 5.90 -8.97 12.74
N ASP A 121 6.68 -9.93 13.24
CA ASP A 121 7.46 -10.81 12.39
C ASP A 121 6.53 -11.74 11.58
N PRO A 122 6.51 -11.64 10.23
CA PRO A 122 5.60 -12.42 9.40
C PRO A 122 5.79 -13.94 9.52
N TYR A 123 7.03 -14.40 9.79
CA TYR A 123 7.31 -15.82 9.94
C TYR A 123 6.66 -16.36 11.21
N THR A 124 6.90 -15.73 12.35
CA THR A 124 6.29 -16.09 13.64
C THR A 124 4.78 -16.07 13.58
N TYR A 125 4.21 -15.03 12.97
CA TYR A 125 2.77 -14.92 12.76
C TYR A 125 2.20 -16.09 11.93
N LEU A 126 2.79 -16.36 10.76
CA LEU A 126 2.29 -17.43 9.88
C LEU A 126 2.43 -18.81 10.52
N VAL A 127 3.53 -19.07 11.23
CA VAL A 127 3.75 -20.33 11.95
C VAL A 127 2.66 -20.55 13.00
N ASP A 128 2.37 -19.54 13.81
CA ASP A 128 1.31 -19.63 14.84
C ASP A 128 -0.09 -19.79 14.22
N VAL A 129 -0.42 -18.93 13.27
CA VAL A 129 -1.75 -18.94 12.65
C VAL A 129 -2.03 -20.26 11.93
N LEU A 130 -1.07 -20.82 11.19
CA LEU A 130 -1.24 -22.12 10.51
C LEU A 130 -1.45 -23.29 11.47
N GLN A 131 -0.86 -23.25 12.66
CA GLN A 131 -1.08 -24.25 13.70
C GLN A 131 -2.41 -24.05 14.41
N ARG A 132 -2.79 -22.80 14.65
CA ARG A 132 -3.96 -22.42 15.43
C ARG A 132 -5.27 -22.55 14.64
N ILE A 133 -5.27 -22.22 13.35
CA ILE A 133 -6.48 -22.08 12.52
C ILE A 133 -7.31 -23.37 12.45
N ALA A 134 -6.67 -24.54 12.53
CA ALA A 134 -7.36 -25.83 12.46
C ALA A 134 -8.34 -26.07 13.62
N ASN A 135 -8.08 -25.47 14.79
CA ASN A 135 -8.87 -25.63 15.99
C ASN A 135 -9.52 -24.31 16.45
N HIS A 136 -9.33 -23.22 15.70
CA HIS A 136 -9.88 -21.92 16.03
C HIS A 136 -11.35 -21.80 15.60
N PRO A 137 -12.26 -21.26 16.44
CA PRO A 137 -13.65 -21.11 16.07
C PRO A 137 -13.82 -20.28 14.81
N GLN A 138 -14.62 -20.76 13.86
CA GLN A 138 -14.83 -20.06 12.58
C GLN A 138 -15.47 -18.67 12.78
N SER A 139 -16.31 -18.51 13.80
CA SER A 139 -16.91 -17.24 14.19
C SER A 139 -15.88 -16.19 14.65
N GLU A 140 -14.68 -16.63 15.06
CA GLU A 140 -13.65 -15.78 15.65
C GLU A 140 -12.40 -15.72 14.74
N VAL A 141 -12.51 -16.14 13.48
CA VAL A 141 -11.37 -16.15 12.54
C VAL A 141 -10.75 -14.76 12.33
N GLY A 142 -11.52 -13.70 12.55
CA GLY A 142 -11.04 -12.32 12.56
C GLY A 142 -9.93 -12.04 13.60
N ASP A 143 -9.90 -12.82 14.69
CA ASP A 143 -8.88 -12.73 15.72
C ASP A 143 -7.49 -13.13 15.22
N LEU A 144 -7.44 -13.90 14.14
CA LEU A 144 -6.20 -14.33 13.50
C LEU A 144 -5.65 -13.31 12.49
N THR A 145 -6.32 -12.17 12.28
CA THR A 145 -5.74 -11.09 11.46
C THR A 145 -4.53 -10.47 12.18
N PRO A 146 -3.48 -10.01 11.46
CA PRO A 146 -2.20 -9.64 12.09
C PRO A 146 -2.32 -8.62 13.22
N ARG A 147 -3.22 -7.65 13.09
CA ARG A 147 -3.45 -6.62 14.11
C ARG A 147 -4.02 -7.22 15.40
N VAL A 148 -5.10 -7.99 15.29
CA VAL A 148 -5.77 -8.58 16.46
C VAL A 148 -4.94 -9.72 17.05
N TRP A 149 -4.27 -10.50 16.17
CA TRP A 149 -3.34 -11.54 16.59
C TRP A 149 -2.21 -10.97 17.46
N LYS A 150 -1.66 -9.81 17.09
CA LYS A 150 -0.62 -9.13 17.86
C LYS A 150 -1.07 -8.86 19.30
N GLU A 151 -2.32 -8.43 19.48
CA GLU A 151 -2.87 -8.10 20.79
C GLU A 151 -3.23 -9.33 21.63
N LYS A 152 -3.70 -10.40 20.96
CA LYS A 152 -4.23 -11.59 21.66
C LYS A 152 -3.26 -12.73 21.83
N PHE A 153 -2.34 -12.93 20.88
CA PHE A 153 -1.57 -14.16 20.77
C PHE A 153 -0.05 -13.97 20.65
N ALA A 154 0.45 -12.78 20.41
CA ALA A 154 1.88 -12.55 20.15
C ALA A 154 2.77 -13.03 21.30
N ASP A 155 2.36 -12.81 22.55
CA ASP A 155 3.11 -13.23 23.75
C ASP A 155 3.09 -14.75 23.98
N GLN A 156 2.20 -15.46 23.29
CA GLN A 156 2.00 -16.90 23.40
C GLN A 156 2.07 -17.59 22.03
N ALA A 157 2.85 -17.01 21.12
CA ALA A 157 3.00 -17.54 19.77
C ALA A 157 3.63 -18.96 19.80
N MET A 158 3.02 -19.87 19.05
CA MET A 158 3.49 -21.24 18.95
C MET A 158 4.81 -21.30 18.16
N PRO A 159 5.85 -22.00 18.68
CA PRO A 159 7.11 -22.14 17.97
C PRO A 159 6.96 -23.01 16.71
N SER A 160 7.88 -22.84 15.77
CA SER A 160 7.92 -23.67 14.57
C SER A 160 8.21 -25.14 14.93
N PRO A 161 7.37 -26.10 14.48
CA PRO A 161 7.64 -27.53 14.68
C PRO A 161 9.00 -27.98 14.10
N ALA A 162 9.47 -27.31 13.06
CA ALA A 162 10.76 -27.59 12.42
C ALA A 162 11.96 -27.27 13.34
N LEU A 163 11.83 -26.25 14.23
CA LEU A 163 12.89 -25.88 15.17
C LEU A 163 12.86 -26.72 16.45
N ALA A 164 11.71 -27.29 16.81
CA ALA A 164 11.57 -28.13 17.98
C ALA A 164 12.39 -29.44 17.84
N ASN A 165 12.55 -29.93 16.61
CA ASN A 165 13.29 -31.19 16.34
C ASN A 165 14.82 -31.02 16.22
N SER A 166 15.34 -29.78 16.15
CA SER A 166 16.79 -29.53 16.03
C SER A 166 17.54 -29.52 17.36
N ASN A 167 16.83 -29.51 18.51
CA ASN A 167 17.43 -29.52 19.86
C ASN A 167 17.47 -30.90 20.52
N SER A 168 17.17 -31.96 19.77
CA SER A 168 17.13 -33.34 20.29
C SER A 168 18.20 -34.25 19.66
N GLY A 169 19.28 -33.66 19.14
CA GLY A 169 20.41 -34.37 18.54
C GLY A 169 21.71 -34.11 19.28
#